data_be1abdfea08c3e59d7e8dd09092fe3eb
#
_entry.id   be1abdfea08c3e59d7e8dd09092fe3eb
#
_cell.length_a   1.000
_cell.length_b   1.000
_cell.length_c   1.000
_cell.angle_alpha   90.00
_cell.angle_beta   90.00
_cell.angle_gamma   90.00
#
_symmetry.space_group_name_H-M   'P 1'
#
loop_
_entity.id
_entity.type
_entity.pdbx_description
1 polymer ?
#
loop_
_entity_poly.entity_id
_entity_poly.type
_entity_poly.pdbx_seq_one_letter_code
_entity_poly.pdbx_strand_id
1 'polypeptide(L)'
;MAKYKLGEICEFYSGTGFPVTYQGKAIGDFPFYKVGDIANNVVAGNVYLSLCNNYISNQDALEIKGTIIPKDTVVFAKIGEALKLNRRALTSCNCLIDNNAMGIAPKRKFLQTGYFFYFMKNLKLQNFAESTTVPSVRKSKLEQIEIETPPLNTQNEVERTLDKISSLITIRQHQLQKLDELIKARFVELFGSVDDNQKDIKTIRVGDACTLINGRAFKPDEWSTEGLPIVRIQNLNSEEAPFNYYSGKVKSQHLINSGDLLFSWSGTPGTSFGAFFWRRGKAALNQHIFKVIPNCDYNLFFLQYALNERLNFIISRAHGGVGLQHITKKELDEVLLFQPDINEQNDFATFVEQVDKSKVVA
;
A
#
# COMPACT_ATOMS: atom_id res chain seq x y z
N MET A 1 11.39 -33.13 13.77
CA MET A 1 12.13 -32.22 12.90
C MET A 1 13.36 -31.73 13.65
N ALA A 2 14.51 -31.61 12.99
CA ALA A 2 15.69 -31.08 13.62
C ALA A 2 15.55 -29.57 13.79
N LYS A 3 16.07 -29.01 14.88
CA LYS A 3 16.15 -27.56 15.11
C LYS A 3 17.61 -27.15 15.07
N TYR A 4 17.89 -26.06 14.36
CA TYR A 4 19.22 -25.50 14.26
C TYR A 4 19.17 -23.99 14.48
N LYS A 5 20.26 -23.41 15.00
CA LYS A 5 20.45 -21.98 14.97
C LYS A 5 20.88 -21.54 13.57
N LEU A 6 20.44 -20.35 13.14
CA LEU A 6 20.83 -19.83 11.81
C LEU A 6 22.36 -19.71 11.68
N GLY A 7 23.08 -19.39 12.77
CA GLY A 7 24.54 -19.34 12.74
C GLY A 7 25.23 -20.68 12.40
N GLU A 8 24.59 -21.80 12.61
CA GLU A 8 25.13 -23.14 12.32
C GLU A 8 24.96 -23.50 10.85
N ILE A 9 23.80 -23.15 10.25
CA ILE A 9 23.34 -23.62 8.94
C ILE A 9 23.21 -22.54 7.87
N CYS A 10 23.63 -21.29 8.19
CA CYS A 10 23.67 -20.18 7.24
C CYS A 10 25.02 -19.47 7.25
N GLU A 11 25.29 -18.72 6.20
CA GLU A 11 26.41 -17.79 6.09
C GLU A 11 25.87 -16.36 6.10
N PHE A 12 26.53 -15.48 6.85
CA PHE A 12 26.12 -14.09 7.05
C PHE A 12 27.06 -13.14 6.37
N TYR A 13 26.51 -12.27 5.54
CA TYR A 13 27.25 -11.26 4.77
C TYR A 13 26.88 -9.86 5.25
N SER A 14 27.87 -9.09 5.64
CA SER A 14 27.70 -7.67 5.92
C SER A 14 27.86 -6.86 4.65
N GLY A 15 27.02 -5.84 4.49
CA GLY A 15 27.18 -4.91 3.38
C GLY A 15 28.41 -4.01 3.56
N THR A 16 28.81 -3.36 2.47
CA THR A 16 30.01 -2.54 2.34
C THR A 16 29.62 -1.08 2.17
N GLY A 17 30.43 -0.15 2.71
CA GLY A 17 30.26 1.28 2.45
C GLY A 17 30.38 1.57 0.96
N PHE A 18 29.47 2.39 0.40
CA PHE A 18 29.46 2.73 -1.02
C PHE A 18 29.76 4.22 -1.24
N PRO A 19 31.03 4.60 -1.47
CA PRO A 19 31.41 5.98 -1.70
C PRO A 19 30.74 6.58 -2.94
N VAL A 20 30.41 7.87 -2.89
CA VAL A 20 29.70 8.58 -3.95
C VAL A 20 30.42 8.50 -5.29
N THR A 21 31.77 8.44 -5.27
CA THR A 21 32.61 8.35 -6.48
C THR A 21 32.36 7.10 -7.33
N TYR A 22 31.81 6.03 -6.74
CA TYR A 22 31.49 4.78 -7.45
C TYR A 22 30.01 4.64 -7.82
N GLN A 23 29.17 5.60 -7.39
CA GLN A 23 27.72 5.52 -7.61
C GLN A 23 27.32 5.99 -9.01
N GLY A 24 26.12 5.56 -9.47
CA GLY A 24 25.51 6.01 -10.72
C GLY A 24 26.06 5.35 -11.98
N LYS A 25 26.95 4.35 -11.86
CA LYS A 25 27.44 3.60 -13.02
C LYS A 25 26.38 2.57 -13.46
N ALA A 26 25.95 2.64 -14.72
CA ALA A 26 24.98 1.72 -15.32
C ALA A 26 25.55 0.35 -15.72
N ILE A 27 26.88 0.22 -15.76
CA ILE A 27 27.61 -0.99 -16.22
C ILE A 27 28.75 -1.27 -15.24
N GLY A 28 28.99 -2.55 -14.95
CA GLY A 28 30.07 -3.08 -14.12
C GLY A 28 29.97 -4.59 -14.00
N ASP A 29 30.95 -5.21 -13.34
CA ASP A 29 31.00 -6.65 -13.16
C ASP A 29 29.97 -7.15 -12.12
N PHE A 30 29.62 -6.31 -11.16
CA PHE A 30 28.66 -6.63 -10.10
C PHE A 30 27.63 -5.52 -9.93
N PRO A 31 26.33 -5.85 -9.79
CA PRO A 31 25.35 -4.91 -9.28
C PRO A 31 25.64 -4.59 -7.81
N PHE A 32 25.49 -3.31 -7.45
CA PHE A 32 25.60 -2.82 -6.07
C PHE A 32 24.23 -2.32 -5.57
N TYR A 33 23.58 -3.09 -4.72
CA TYR A 33 22.25 -2.80 -4.24
C TYR A 33 22.27 -1.98 -2.94
N LYS A 34 21.64 -0.83 -2.95
CA LYS A 34 21.31 -0.06 -1.75
C LYS A 34 20.00 -0.57 -1.13
N VAL A 35 19.74 -0.18 0.12
CA VAL A 35 18.46 -0.48 0.79
C VAL A 35 17.26 -0.01 -0.05
N GLY A 36 17.38 1.14 -0.74
CA GLY A 36 16.36 1.63 -1.67
C GLY A 36 16.11 0.69 -2.85
N ASP A 37 17.16 0.13 -3.44
CA ASP A 37 17.03 -0.82 -4.56
C ASP A 37 16.37 -2.12 -4.11
N ILE A 38 16.72 -2.63 -2.92
CA ILE A 38 16.04 -3.80 -2.32
C ILE A 38 14.55 -3.49 -2.12
N ALA A 39 14.23 -2.30 -1.59
CA ALA A 39 12.86 -1.88 -1.39
C ALA A 39 12.07 -1.78 -2.69
N ASN A 40 12.65 -1.18 -3.73
CA ASN A 40 12.01 -1.01 -5.05
C ASN A 40 11.73 -2.37 -5.73
N ASN A 41 12.67 -3.32 -5.65
CA ASN A 41 12.45 -4.66 -6.16
C ASN A 41 11.26 -5.35 -5.45
N VAL A 42 11.20 -5.28 -4.12
CA VAL A 42 10.11 -5.90 -3.36
C VAL A 42 8.75 -5.24 -3.66
N VAL A 43 8.72 -3.90 -3.78
CA VAL A 43 7.49 -3.16 -4.14
C VAL A 43 7.03 -3.50 -5.55
N ALA A 44 7.97 -3.73 -6.48
CA ALA A 44 7.67 -4.18 -7.85
C ALA A 44 7.23 -5.66 -7.92
N GLY A 45 7.17 -6.38 -6.78
CA GLY A 45 6.79 -7.80 -6.72
C GLY A 45 7.92 -8.78 -7.05
N ASN A 46 9.16 -8.31 -7.20
CA ASN A 46 10.28 -9.15 -7.53
C ASN A 46 10.77 -9.92 -6.29
N VAL A 47 10.80 -11.25 -6.37
CA VAL A 47 11.44 -12.11 -5.37
C VAL A 47 12.95 -12.04 -5.48
N TYR A 48 13.48 -12.04 -6.71
CA TYR A 48 14.89 -11.87 -7.00
C TYR A 48 15.20 -10.42 -7.38
N LEU A 49 16.34 -9.91 -6.91
CA LEU A 49 16.81 -8.57 -7.26
C LEU A 49 17.12 -8.52 -8.77
N SER A 50 16.43 -7.65 -9.50
CA SER A 50 16.60 -7.40 -10.93
C SER A 50 16.78 -5.93 -11.27
N LEU A 51 16.17 -5.03 -10.46
CA LEU A 51 16.29 -3.59 -10.64
C LEU A 51 17.50 -3.09 -9.86
N CYS A 52 18.50 -2.55 -10.56
CA CYS A 52 19.71 -2.01 -9.97
C CYS A 52 20.12 -0.71 -10.68
N ASN A 53 20.42 0.32 -9.93
CA ASN A 53 20.84 1.63 -10.43
C ASN A 53 22.36 1.86 -10.32
N ASN A 54 23.10 0.89 -9.75
CA ASN A 54 24.52 1.03 -9.51
C ASN A 54 25.24 -0.27 -9.82
N TYR A 55 26.30 -0.17 -10.59
CA TYR A 55 27.19 -1.28 -10.92
C TYR A 55 28.61 -0.90 -10.52
N ILE A 56 29.44 -1.88 -10.17
CA ILE A 56 30.81 -1.70 -9.76
C ILE A 56 31.71 -2.70 -10.48
N SER A 57 32.90 -2.24 -10.92
CA SER A 57 33.90 -3.13 -11.50
C SER A 57 34.54 -4.02 -10.41
N ASN A 58 35.14 -5.11 -10.81
CA ASN A 58 35.87 -6.00 -9.91
C ASN A 58 37.03 -5.24 -9.21
N GLN A 59 37.72 -4.37 -9.95
CA GLN A 59 38.81 -3.55 -9.42
C GLN A 59 38.31 -2.56 -8.34
N ASP A 60 37.21 -1.82 -8.65
CA ASP A 60 36.63 -0.89 -7.69
C ASP A 60 36.08 -1.62 -6.44
N ALA A 61 35.50 -2.82 -6.64
CA ALA A 61 35.01 -3.65 -5.53
C ALA A 61 36.15 -4.08 -4.59
N LEU A 62 37.32 -4.42 -5.13
CA LEU A 62 38.52 -4.73 -4.34
C LEU A 62 39.04 -3.50 -3.59
N GLU A 63 39.04 -2.33 -4.22
CA GLU A 63 39.51 -1.07 -3.64
C GLU A 63 38.68 -0.67 -2.42
N ILE A 64 37.34 -0.80 -2.49
CA ILE A 64 36.47 -0.52 -1.34
C ILE A 64 36.40 -1.67 -0.34
N LYS A 65 37.20 -2.73 -0.52
CA LYS A 65 37.13 -3.98 0.27
C LYS A 65 35.73 -4.55 0.32
N GLY A 66 35.06 -4.55 -0.83
CA GLY A 66 33.67 -4.98 -0.98
C GLY A 66 33.48 -6.46 -0.71
N THR A 67 32.47 -6.81 0.05
CA THR A 67 32.06 -8.20 0.26
C THR A 67 31.16 -8.64 -0.89
N ILE A 68 31.65 -9.58 -1.71
CA ILE A 68 30.83 -10.19 -2.76
C ILE A 68 29.86 -11.17 -2.12
N ILE A 69 28.59 -10.97 -2.36
CA ILE A 69 27.48 -11.78 -1.84
C ILE A 69 27.04 -12.73 -2.95
N PRO A 70 27.00 -14.05 -2.68
CA PRO A 70 26.63 -15.03 -3.69
C PRO A 70 25.16 -14.93 -4.08
N LYS A 71 24.84 -15.46 -5.27
CA LYS A 71 23.46 -15.72 -5.70
C LYS A 71 22.70 -16.54 -4.64
N ASP A 72 21.37 -16.37 -4.60
CA ASP A 72 20.46 -17.09 -3.68
C ASP A 72 20.63 -16.73 -2.20
N THR A 73 21.14 -15.54 -1.93
CA THR A 73 21.23 -14.96 -0.60
C THR A 73 20.02 -14.10 -0.30
N VAL A 74 19.39 -14.27 0.85
CA VAL A 74 18.30 -13.41 1.32
C VAL A 74 18.90 -12.11 1.82
N VAL A 75 18.52 -10.98 1.21
CA VAL A 75 19.01 -9.64 1.57
C VAL A 75 17.90 -8.76 2.11
N PHE A 76 18.24 -7.89 3.06
CA PHE A 76 17.29 -7.01 3.76
C PHE A 76 17.99 -5.81 4.40
N ALA A 77 17.21 -4.77 4.70
CA ALA A 77 17.68 -3.65 5.52
C ALA A 77 17.85 -4.10 6.97
N LYS A 78 19.02 -3.80 7.57
CA LYS A 78 19.32 -4.13 8.97
C LYS A 78 19.17 -2.96 9.94
N ILE A 79 18.87 -1.74 9.44
CA ILE A 79 18.83 -0.51 10.24
C ILE A 79 17.71 0.44 9.78
N GLY A 80 17.21 1.25 10.70
CA GLY A 80 16.29 2.36 10.46
C GLY A 80 14.85 1.94 10.17
N GLU A 81 14.06 2.87 9.64
CA GLU A 81 12.65 2.63 9.29
C GLU A 81 12.48 1.52 8.24
N ALA A 82 13.44 1.36 7.33
CA ALA A 82 13.43 0.30 6.34
C ALA A 82 13.44 -1.12 6.96
N LEU A 83 14.00 -1.29 8.14
CA LEU A 83 13.97 -2.54 8.90
C LEU A 83 12.52 -2.91 9.31
N LYS A 84 11.72 -1.92 9.73
CA LYS A 84 10.34 -2.11 10.17
C LYS A 84 9.42 -2.57 9.04
N LEU A 85 9.72 -2.16 7.80
CA LEU A 85 8.95 -2.55 6.61
C LEU A 85 9.12 -4.04 6.25
N ASN A 86 10.04 -4.74 6.90
CA ASN A 86 10.22 -6.18 6.80
C ASN A 86 10.39 -6.71 5.36
N ARG A 87 11.00 -5.93 4.44
CA ARG A 87 11.22 -6.28 3.04
C ARG A 87 12.40 -7.23 2.86
N ARG A 88 12.23 -8.25 2.01
CA ARG A 88 13.23 -9.29 1.70
C ARG A 88 13.25 -9.55 0.22
N ALA A 89 14.45 -9.76 -0.31
CA ALA A 89 14.63 -10.25 -1.67
C ALA A 89 15.78 -11.28 -1.71
N LEU A 90 15.83 -12.06 -2.77
CA LEU A 90 16.93 -12.95 -3.07
C LEU A 90 17.88 -12.29 -4.09
N THR A 91 19.17 -12.51 -3.94
CA THR A 91 20.14 -12.11 -4.96
C THR A 91 20.00 -13.00 -6.19
N SER A 92 19.94 -12.41 -7.39
CA SER A 92 19.84 -13.13 -8.67
C SER A 92 21.20 -13.56 -9.23
N CYS A 93 22.27 -12.90 -8.80
CA CYS A 93 23.66 -13.15 -9.16
C CYS A 93 24.58 -12.73 -8.01
N ASN A 94 25.89 -12.90 -8.19
CA ASN A 94 26.87 -12.33 -7.30
C ASN A 94 26.75 -10.80 -7.34
N CYS A 95 26.72 -10.17 -6.16
CA CYS A 95 26.46 -8.74 -6.04
C CYS A 95 27.14 -8.16 -4.78
N LEU A 96 27.06 -6.85 -4.63
CA LEU A 96 27.37 -6.16 -3.36
C LEU A 96 26.10 -5.49 -2.85
N ILE A 97 26.05 -5.26 -1.53
CA ILE A 97 25.00 -4.49 -0.85
C ILE A 97 25.62 -3.42 0.03
N ASP A 98 24.86 -2.35 0.30
CA ASP A 98 25.35 -1.27 1.15
C ASP A 98 25.45 -1.68 2.63
N ASN A 99 26.19 -0.89 3.41
CA ASN A 99 26.47 -1.16 4.83
C ASN A 99 25.21 -1.13 5.73
N ASN A 100 24.06 -0.63 5.26
CA ASN A 100 22.78 -0.64 5.97
C ASN A 100 21.95 -1.89 5.66
N ALA A 101 22.43 -2.74 4.77
CA ALA A 101 21.84 -4.03 4.45
C ALA A 101 22.64 -5.20 5.02
N MET A 102 22.05 -6.37 5.04
CA MET A 102 22.65 -7.65 5.41
C MET A 102 22.14 -8.74 4.48
N GLY A 103 23.00 -9.71 4.18
CA GLY A 103 22.68 -10.93 3.46
C GLY A 103 22.83 -12.16 4.34
N ILE A 104 21.94 -13.14 4.17
CA ILE A 104 22.03 -14.46 4.80
C ILE A 104 21.81 -15.52 3.73
N ALA A 105 22.81 -16.35 3.49
CA ALA A 105 22.76 -17.45 2.55
C ALA A 105 22.58 -18.78 3.29
N PRO A 106 21.61 -19.63 2.90
CA PRO A 106 21.43 -20.93 3.51
C PRO A 106 22.51 -21.91 3.00
N LYS A 107 23.06 -22.73 3.90
CA LYS A 107 23.88 -23.86 3.52
C LYS A 107 22.99 -24.96 2.94
N ARG A 108 23.10 -25.22 1.64
CA ARG A 108 22.22 -26.12 0.86
C ARG A 108 22.13 -27.56 1.41
N LYS A 109 23.08 -27.98 2.21
CA LYS A 109 23.05 -29.27 2.91
C LYS A 109 21.88 -29.34 3.91
N PHE A 110 21.44 -28.20 4.47
CA PHE A 110 20.43 -28.13 5.52
C PHE A 110 19.15 -27.46 5.06
N LEU A 111 19.25 -26.41 4.21
CA LEU A 111 18.14 -25.56 3.83
C LEU A 111 18.05 -25.34 2.32
N GLN A 112 16.85 -25.50 1.77
CA GLN A 112 16.51 -25.03 0.42
C GLN A 112 16.31 -23.52 0.46
N THR A 113 16.70 -22.82 -0.63
CA THR A 113 16.65 -21.34 -0.69
C THR A 113 15.26 -20.79 -0.52
N GLY A 114 14.27 -21.33 -1.22
CA GLY A 114 12.91 -20.81 -1.16
C GLY A 114 12.27 -21.09 0.19
N TYR A 115 12.47 -22.27 0.79
CA TYR A 115 12.03 -22.54 2.15
C TYR A 115 12.61 -21.53 3.14
N PHE A 116 13.92 -21.27 3.07
CA PHE A 116 14.58 -20.28 3.91
C PHE A 116 14.10 -18.85 3.62
N PHE A 117 13.85 -18.52 2.37
CA PHE A 117 13.29 -17.22 1.98
C PHE A 117 11.94 -16.97 2.64
N TYR A 118 11.03 -17.95 2.60
CA TYR A 118 9.72 -17.83 3.24
C TYR A 118 9.83 -17.75 4.77
N PHE A 119 10.72 -18.52 5.37
CA PHE A 119 11.01 -18.38 6.80
C PHE A 119 11.46 -16.94 7.11
N MET A 120 12.42 -16.41 6.38
CA MET A 120 12.91 -15.04 6.56
C MET A 120 11.83 -13.98 6.29
N LYS A 121 10.94 -14.21 5.32
CA LYS A 121 9.83 -13.32 4.99
C LYS A 121 8.82 -13.22 6.13
N ASN A 122 8.56 -14.32 6.83
CA ASN A 122 7.65 -14.36 7.98
C ASN A 122 8.29 -13.82 9.27
N LEU A 123 9.61 -13.83 9.38
CA LEU A 123 10.33 -13.38 10.55
C LEU A 123 10.26 -11.87 10.72
N LYS A 124 9.67 -11.37 11.82
CA LYS A 124 9.60 -9.94 12.13
C LYS A 124 10.92 -9.46 12.73
N LEU A 125 11.83 -8.96 11.92
CA LEU A 125 13.17 -8.56 12.37
C LEU A 125 13.17 -7.43 13.40
N GLN A 126 12.17 -6.57 13.41
CA GLN A 126 12.03 -5.53 14.44
C GLN A 126 12.01 -6.10 15.86
N ASN A 127 11.56 -7.35 16.06
CA ASN A 127 11.55 -8.00 17.39
C ASN A 127 12.95 -8.33 17.90
N PHE A 128 13.95 -8.28 17.02
CA PHE A 128 15.35 -8.53 17.35
C PHE A 128 16.20 -7.25 17.30
N ALA A 129 15.54 -6.10 17.04
CA ALA A 129 16.23 -4.81 16.97
C ALA A 129 16.65 -4.30 18.34
N GLU A 130 17.84 -3.73 18.40
CA GLU A 130 18.38 -2.98 19.54
C GLU A 130 18.18 -1.49 19.26
N SER A 131 18.03 -0.69 20.33
CA SER A 131 17.82 0.76 20.28
C SER A 131 16.41 1.21 19.91
N THR A 132 16.00 2.27 20.57
CA THR A 132 14.69 2.91 20.41
C THR A 132 14.70 4.04 19.40
N THR A 133 15.83 4.71 19.20
CA THR A 133 15.93 5.90 18.34
C THR A 133 16.14 5.51 16.87
N VAL A 134 17.11 4.63 16.58
CA VAL A 134 17.33 4.07 15.25
C VAL A 134 17.42 2.55 15.39
N PRO A 135 16.34 1.81 15.11
CA PRO A 135 16.34 0.37 15.28
C PRO A 135 17.39 -0.29 14.39
N SER A 136 18.17 -1.20 14.94
CA SER A 136 19.16 -1.97 14.18
C SER A 136 19.24 -3.40 14.68
N VAL A 137 19.49 -4.34 13.75
CA VAL A 137 19.64 -5.76 14.07
C VAL A 137 21.08 -6.18 13.87
N ARG A 138 21.66 -6.79 14.92
CA ARG A 138 23.02 -7.31 14.89
C ARG A 138 23.06 -8.75 14.39
N LYS A 139 24.12 -9.09 13.67
CA LYS A 139 24.41 -10.45 13.19
C LYS A 139 24.30 -11.47 14.34
N SER A 140 24.93 -11.20 15.48
CA SER A 140 24.94 -12.10 16.66
C SER A 140 23.55 -12.45 17.19
N LYS A 141 22.57 -11.55 17.05
CA LYS A 141 21.16 -11.84 17.41
C LYS A 141 20.50 -12.77 16.41
N LEU A 142 20.73 -12.53 15.12
CA LEU A 142 20.17 -13.37 14.05
C LEU A 142 20.75 -14.77 14.05
N GLU A 143 22.02 -14.93 14.38
CA GLU A 143 22.70 -16.23 14.50
C GLU A 143 22.06 -17.14 15.56
N GLN A 144 21.42 -16.57 16.59
CA GLN A 144 20.75 -17.33 17.66
C GLN A 144 19.30 -17.74 17.34
N ILE A 145 18.75 -17.24 16.23
CA ILE A 145 17.37 -17.59 15.84
C ILE A 145 17.32 -19.06 15.44
N GLU A 146 16.37 -19.77 16.02
CA GLU A 146 16.11 -21.18 15.72
C GLU A 146 15.17 -21.35 14.53
N ILE A 147 15.49 -22.30 13.69
CA ILE A 147 14.65 -22.73 12.57
C ILE A 147 14.44 -24.25 12.63
N GLU A 148 13.22 -24.67 12.42
CA GLU A 148 12.91 -26.08 12.19
C GLU A 148 13.26 -26.47 10.77
N THR A 149 14.01 -27.57 10.63
CA THR A 149 14.46 -28.07 9.33
C THR A 149 13.87 -29.45 9.08
N PRO A 150 12.75 -29.54 8.37
CA PRO A 150 12.26 -30.79 7.87
C PRO A 150 13.21 -31.36 6.79
N PRO A 151 13.06 -32.62 6.37
CA PRO A 151 13.83 -33.17 5.25
C PRO A 151 13.74 -32.28 4.00
N LEU A 152 14.81 -32.24 3.20
CA LEU A 152 14.90 -31.35 2.02
C LEU A 152 13.73 -31.53 1.04
N ASN A 153 13.22 -32.74 0.89
CA ASN A 153 12.04 -33.01 0.04
C ASN A 153 10.80 -32.27 0.58
N THR A 154 10.56 -32.32 1.89
CA THR A 154 9.46 -31.59 2.54
C THR A 154 9.63 -30.10 2.43
N GLN A 155 10.87 -29.58 2.53
CA GLN A 155 11.15 -28.16 2.32
C GLN A 155 10.76 -27.73 0.89
N ASN A 156 11.08 -28.55 -0.13
CA ASN A 156 10.70 -28.30 -1.52
C ASN A 156 9.17 -28.30 -1.72
N GLU A 157 8.46 -29.21 -1.05
CA GLU A 157 6.98 -29.26 -1.10
C GLU A 157 6.35 -28.01 -0.47
N VAL A 158 6.87 -27.57 0.68
CA VAL A 158 6.44 -26.33 1.35
C VAL A 158 6.72 -25.13 0.46
N GLU A 159 7.92 -25.02 -0.11
CA GLU A 159 8.30 -23.95 -1.04
C GLU A 159 7.32 -23.88 -2.22
N ARG A 160 7.11 -25.00 -2.92
CA ARG A 160 6.19 -25.06 -4.07
C ARG A 160 4.76 -24.68 -3.72
N THR A 161 4.32 -25.06 -2.51
CA THR A 161 2.98 -24.70 -2.03
C THR A 161 2.86 -23.21 -1.77
N LEU A 162 3.85 -22.62 -1.10
CA LEU A 162 3.89 -21.18 -0.80
C LEU A 162 4.06 -20.35 -2.07
N ASP A 163 4.84 -20.82 -3.06
CA ASP A 163 4.98 -20.17 -4.37
C ASP A 163 3.64 -20.12 -5.11
N LYS A 164 2.88 -21.24 -5.12
CA LYS A 164 1.55 -21.27 -5.71
C LYS A 164 0.60 -20.31 -5.03
N ILE A 165 0.59 -20.28 -3.69
CA ILE A 165 -0.25 -19.35 -2.92
C ILE A 165 0.14 -17.90 -3.22
N SER A 166 1.43 -17.57 -3.20
CA SER A 166 1.93 -16.23 -3.52
C SER A 166 1.55 -15.81 -4.94
N SER A 167 1.67 -16.70 -5.91
CA SER A 167 1.27 -16.45 -7.29
C SER A 167 -0.24 -16.21 -7.41
N LEU A 168 -1.06 -17.02 -6.72
CA LEU A 168 -2.51 -16.84 -6.70
C LEU A 168 -2.91 -15.49 -6.09
N ILE A 169 -2.28 -15.08 -4.97
CA ILE A 169 -2.52 -13.78 -4.36
C ILE A 169 -2.18 -12.65 -5.34
N THR A 170 -1.03 -12.71 -6.02
CA THR A 170 -0.63 -11.70 -7.01
C THR A 170 -1.60 -11.64 -8.19
N ILE A 171 -2.02 -12.79 -8.72
CA ILE A 171 -2.99 -12.86 -9.82
C ILE A 171 -4.32 -12.25 -9.38
N ARG A 172 -4.80 -12.55 -8.17
CA ARG A 172 -6.06 -12.01 -7.64
C ARG A 172 -5.98 -10.49 -7.43
N GLN A 173 -4.89 -9.99 -6.88
CA GLN A 173 -4.68 -8.55 -6.75
C GLN A 173 -4.71 -7.84 -8.11
N HIS A 174 -4.06 -8.41 -9.12
CA HIS A 174 -4.09 -7.88 -10.48
C HIS A 174 -5.49 -7.95 -11.11
N GLN A 175 -6.24 -9.04 -10.88
CA GLN A 175 -7.63 -9.15 -11.34
C GLN A 175 -8.51 -8.09 -10.71
N LEU A 176 -8.41 -7.85 -9.40
CA LEU A 176 -9.15 -6.79 -8.71
C LEU A 176 -8.82 -5.41 -9.30
N GLN A 177 -7.54 -5.12 -9.53
CA GLN A 177 -7.13 -3.87 -10.17
C GLN A 177 -7.72 -3.73 -11.58
N LYS A 178 -7.72 -4.80 -12.39
CA LYS A 178 -8.30 -4.77 -13.74
C LYS A 178 -9.81 -4.55 -13.73
N LEU A 179 -10.53 -5.08 -12.73
CA LEU A 179 -11.95 -4.80 -12.55
C LEU A 179 -12.21 -3.34 -12.19
N ASP A 180 -11.37 -2.71 -11.37
CA ASP A 180 -11.45 -1.27 -11.10
C ASP A 180 -11.16 -0.42 -12.34
N GLU A 181 -10.14 -0.79 -13.11
CA GLU A 181 -9.81 -0.14 -14.39
C GLU A 181 -10.96 -0.27 -15.41
N LEU A 182 -11.63 -1.42 -15.45
CA LEU A 182 -12.77 -1.66 -16.31
C LEU A 182 -13.94 -0.72 -16.02
N ILE A 183 -14.25 -0.50 -14.73
CA ILE A 183 -15.31 0.45 -14.35
C ILE A 183 -14.96 1.87 -14.80
N LYS A 184 -13.70 2.30 -14.57
CA LYS A 184 -13.24 3.62 -15.04
C LYS A 184 -13.30 3.76 -16.55
N ALA A 185 -12.84 2.75 -17.29
CA ALA A 185 -12.89 2.74 -18.73
C ALA A 185 -14.33 2.82 -19.25
N ARG A 186 -15.26 2.11 -18.62
CA ARG A 186 -16.68 2.14 -18.97
C ARG A 186 -17.31 3.50 -18.70
N PHE A 187 -16.95 4.16 -17.59
CA PHE A 187 -17.39 5.52 -17.31
C PHE A 187 -16.95 6.49 -18.41
N VAL A 188 -15.66 6.46 -18.76
CA VAL A 188 -15.10 7.32 -19.83
C VAL A 188 -15.70 6.99 -21.19
N GLU A 189 -15.93 5.72 -21.50
CA GLU A 189 -16.60 5.31 -22.75
C GLU A 189 -18.01 5.86 -22.85
N LEU A 190 -18.80 5.80 -21.78
CA LEU A 190 -20.19 6.26 -21.76
C LEU A 190 -20.29 7.79 -21.72
N PHE A 191 -19.49 8.43 -20.88
CA PHE A 191 -19.68 9.85 -20.54
C PHE A 191 -18.54 10.75 -21.02
N GLY A 192 -17.34 10.22 -21.26
CA GLY A 192 -16.17 11.02 -21.62
C GLY A 192 -15.53 11.74 -20.44
N SER A 193 -14.92 12.90 -20.72
CA SER A 193 -14.35 13.80 -19.72
C SER A 193 -15.20 15.05 -19.56
N VAL A 194 -15.44 15.48 -18.33
CA VAL A 194 -16.18 16.74 -18.04
C VAL A 194 -15.47 17.95 -18.64
N ASP A 195 -14.12 17.93 -18.70
CA ASP A 195 -13.32 19.06 -19.18
C ASP A 195 -13.35 19.21 -20.72
N ASP A 196 -13.63 18.11 -21.45
CA ASP A 196 -13.68 18.07 -22.92
C ASP A 196 -15.07 17.57 -23.43
N ASN A 197 -16.08 17.69 -22.72
CA ASN A 197 -17.46 17.24 -22.91
C ASN A 197 -17.93 17.08 -24.39
N GLN A 198 -17.23 16.28 -25.17
CA GLN A 198 -17.47 16.04 -26.59
C GLN A 198 -18.86 15.42 -26.88
N LYS A 199 -19.48 14.84 -25.87
CA LYS A 199 -20.80 14.20 -25.96
C LYS A 199 -21.96 15.12 -25.60
N ASP A 200 -21.65 16.38 -25.28
CA ASP A 200 -22.63 17.40 -24.88
C ASP A 200 -23.55 16.94 -23.73
N ILE A 201 -23.01 16.18 -22.79
CA ILE A 201 -23.75 15.69 -21.63
C ILE A 201 -23.96 16.87 -20.67
N LYS A 202 -25.18 16.99 -20.15
CA LYS A 202 -25.50 18.00 -19.15
C LYS A 202 -24.55 17.92 -17.97
N THR A 203 -24.05 19.07 -17.53
CA THR A 203 -23.19 19.19 -16.34
C THR A 203 -23.88 19.99 -15.25
N ILE A 204 -23.51 19.73 -14.00
CA ILE A 204 -24.04 20.41 -12.81
C ILE A 204 -22.91 20.62 -11.81
N ARG A 205 -22.96 21.69 -11.03
CA ARG A 205 -22.00 21.90 -9.94
C ARG A 205 -22.29 20.97 -8.76
N VAL A 206 -21.23 20.55 -8.06
CA VAL A 206 -21.38 19.73 -6.84
C VAL A 206 -22.33 20.37 -5.83
N GLY A 207 -22.23 21.69 -5.61
CA GLY A 207 -23.10 22.42 -4.68
C GLY A 207 -24.58 22.45 -5.06
N ASP A 208 -24.89 22.34 -6.36
CA ASP A 208 -26.26 22.21 -6.89
C ASP A 208 -26.73 20.74 -6.90
N ALA A 209 -25.80 19.82 -7.18
CA ALA A 209 -26.05 18.38 -7.26
C ALA A 209 -26.32 17.75 -5.89
N CYS A 210 -25.60 18.20 -4.85
CA CYS A 210 -25.70 17.62 -3.53
C CYS A 210 -25.45 18.60 -2.40
N THR A 211 -26.01 18.31 -1.23
CA THR A 211 -25.73 19.00 0.02
C THR A 211 -24.58 18.29 0.74
N LEU A 212 -23.52 19.03 1.04
CA LEU A 212 -22.37 18.55 1.78
C LEU A 212 -22.48 18.95 3.26
N ILE A 213 -22.64 17.94 4.12
CA ILE A 213 -22.75 18.14 5.59
C ILE A 213 -21.43 17.71 6.22
N ASN A 214 -20.71 18.67 6.82
CA ASN A 214 -19.45 18.38 7.49
C ASN A 214 -19.67 17.58 8.78
N GLY A 215 -18.75 16.68 9.10
CA GLY A 215 -18.71 16.00 10.38
C GLY A 215 -18.36 16.96 11.54
N ARG A 216 -18.40 16.43 12.76
CA ARG A 216 -18.05 17.16 13.98
C ARG A 216 -16.55 17.01 14.31
N ALA A 217 -15.93 18.06 14.83
CA ALA A 217 -14.62 17.95 15.46
C ALA A 217 -14.75 17.21 16.81
N PHE A 218 -14.08 16.06 16.91
CA PHE A 218 -13.94 15.32 18.16
C PHE A 218 -12.51 15.48 18.66
N LYS A 219 -12.36 16.08 19.85
CA LYS A 219 -11.07 16.27 20.50
C LYS A 219 -10.60 14.97 21.17
N PRO A 220 -9.28 14.76 21.35
CA PRO A 220 -8.77 13.56 22.03
C PRO A 220 -9.30 13.32 23.44
N ASP A 221 -9.60 14.40 24.19
CA ASP A 221 -10.17 14.36 25.52
C ASP A 221 -11.65 13.95 25.55
N GLU A 222 -12.33 13.98 24.42
CA GLU A 222 -13.70 13.49 24.26
C GLU A 222 -13.77 11.99 23.86
N TRP A 223 -12.61 11.38 23.57
CA TRP A 223 -12.59 9.97 23.14
C TRP A 223 -12.81 9.04 24.32
N SER A 224 -13.56 7.98 24.07
CA SER A 224 -13.86 6.92 25.03
C SER A 224 -13.51 5.54 24.44
N THR A 225 -13.54 4.52 25.28
CA THR A 225 -13.36 3.13 24.88
C THR A 225 -14.65 2.48 24.38
N GLU A 226 -15.80 3.10 24.66
CA GLU A 226 -17.14 2.59 24.34
C GLU A 226 -18.03 3.71 23.79
N GLY A 227 -19.10 3.31 23.09
CA GLY A 227 -20.09 4.24 22.55
C GLY A 227 -20.19 4.20 21.04
N LEU A 228 -20.49 5.35 20.43
CA LEU A 228 -20.63 5.47 18.99
C LEU A 228 -19.26 5.57 18.33
N PRO A 229 -18.92 4.71 17.34
CA PRO A 229 -17.64 4.81 16.65
C PRO A 229 -17.53 6.13 15.88
N ILE A 230 -16.36 6.76 15.96
CA ILE A 230 -16.03 7.99 15.22
C ILE A 230 -15.35 7.59 13.91
N VAL A 231 -15.96 7.94 12.77
CA VAL A 231 -15.39 7.67 11.45
C VAL A 231 -14.44 8.78 11.07
N ARG A 232 -13.17 8.40 10.95
CA ARG A 232 -12.06 9.24 10.50
C ARG A 232 -11.55 8.75 9.15
N ILE A 233 -10.75 9.53 8.46
CA ILE A 233 -10.19 9.20 7.14
C ILE A 233 -9.53 7.81 7.14
N GLN A 234 -8.76 7.48 8.18
CA GLN A 234 -8.14 6.16 8.31
C GLN A 234 -9.14 4.99 8.23
N ASN A 235 -10.36 5.19 8.76
CA ASN A 235 -11.41 4.18 8.75
C ASN A 235 -12.11 4.05 7.40
N LEU A 236 -11.97 5.03 6.49
CA LEU A 236 -12.41 4.93 5.11
C LEU A 236 -11.38 4.17 4.25
N ASN A 237 -10.10 4.31 4.57
CA ASN A 237 -9.01 3.74 3.79
C ASN A 237 -8.63 2.31 4.23
N SER A 238 -8.96 1.90 5.46
CA SER A 238 -8.66 0.57 6.00
C SER A 238 -9.78 0.07 6.89
N GLU A 239 -10.28 -1.11 6.60
CA GLU A 239 -11.29 -1.78 7.42
C GLU A 239 -10.75 -2.20 8.80
N GLU A 240 -9.45 -2.46 8.89
CA GLU A 240 -8.74 -2.86 10.11
C GLU A 240 -8.37 -1.67 11.00
N ALA A 241 -8.53 -0.42 10.50
CA ALA A 241 -8.16 0.76 11.27
C ALA A 241 -9.01 0.86 12.55
N PRO A 242 -8.39 1.01 13.74
CA PRO A 242 -9.11 1.09 15.00
C PRO A 242 -9.99 2.34 15.06
N PHE A 243 -11.17 2.21 15.69
CA PHE A 243 -12.04 3.33 15.97
C PHE A 243 -11.68 4.00 17.29
N ASN A 244 -11.83 5.32 17.31
CA ASN A 244 -12.11 6.06 18.56
C ASN A 244 -13.63 6.08 18.75
N TYR A 245 -14.09 6.09 19.97
CA TYR A 245 -15.52 6.08 20.31
C TYR A 245 -15.93 7.37 21.02
N TYR A 246 -17.22 7.66 20.99
CA TYR A 246 -17.81 8.80 21.69
C TYR A 246 -19.09 8.37 22.42
N SER A 247 -19.13 8.61 23.73
CA SER A 247 -20.25 8.22 24.59
C SER A 247 -21.32 9.31 24.78
N GLY A 248 -21.04 10.53 24.29
CA GLY A 248 -21.99 11.67 24.40
C GLY A 248 -23.05 11.70 23.30
N LYS A 249 -23.90 12.69 23.33
CA LYS A 249 -24.96 12.91 22.32
C LYS A 249 -24.37 13.54 21.06
N VAL A 250 -24.62 12.91 19.89
CA VAL A 250 -24.26 13.43 18.57
C VAL A 250 -25.51 13.97 17.88
N LYS A 251 -25.43 15.18 17.29
CA LYS A 251 -26.53 15.75 16.50
C LYS A 251 -26.82 14.87 15.30
N SER A 252 -28.08 14.71 14.91
CA SER A 252 -28.54 13.85 13.83
C SER A 252 -27.79 14.08 12.50
N GLN A 253 -27.47 15.34 12.20
CA GLN A 253 -26.74 15.71 10.97
C GLN A 253 -25.32 15.13 10.89
N HIS A 254 -24.69 14.80 12.03
CA HIS A 254 -23.35 14.19 12.08
C HIS A 254 -23.40 12.68 12.26
N LEU A 255 -24.60 12.08 12.25
CA LEU A 255 -24.78 10.64 12.27
C LEU A 255 -24.79 10.09 10.85
N ILE A 256 -24.14 8.95 10.70
CA ILE A 256 -24.13 8.19 9.46
C ILE A 256 -24.58 6.76 9.72
N ASN A 257 -25.09 6.12 8.68
CA ASN A 257 -25.52 4.72 8.67
C ASN A 257 -24.95 4.01 7.44
N SER A 258 -24.99 2.68 7.44
CA SER A 258 -24.65 1.91 6.24
C SER A 258 -25.48 2.39 5.05
N GLY A 259 -24.83 2.59 3.90
CA GLY A 259 -25.41 3.13 2.67
C GLY A 259 -25.22 4.64 2.49
N ASP A 260 -24.79 5.38 3.50
CA ASP A 260 -24.49 6.81 3.33
C ASP A 260 -23.25 7.00 2.45
N LEU A 261 -23.34 7.93 1.50
CA LEU A 261 -22.21 8.38 0.69
C LEU A 261 -21.44 9.47 1.44
N LEU A 262 -20.13 9.28 1.55
CA LEU A 262 -19.21 10.17 2.24
C LEU A 262 -18.18 10.70 1.27
N PHE A 263 -17.68 11.92 1.50
CA PHE A 263 -16.55 12.48 0.75
C PHE A 263 -15.47 12.99 1.69
N SER A 264 -14.29 12.39 1.62
CA SER A 264 -13.11 12.86 2.35
C SER A 264 -12.44 14.00 1.59
N TRP A 265 -12.31 15.16 2.24
CA TRP A 265 -11.84 16.39 1.61
C TRP A 265 -10.46 16.88 2.10
N SER A 266 -9.79 16.07 2.91
CA SER A 266 -8.49 16.42 3.50
C SER A 266 -7.59 15.19 3.61
N GLY A 267 -6.27 15.41 3.62
CA GLY A 267 -5.26 14.39 3.85
C GLY A 267 -4.20 14.31 2.75
N THR A 268 -3.61 13.12 2.59
CA THR A 268 -2.58 12.89 1.58
C THR A 268 -3.23 12.64 0.22
N PRO A 269 -2.84 13.38 -0.84
CA PRO A 269 -3.29 13.12 -2.20
C PRO A 269 -3.05 11.67 -2.63
N GLY A 270 -4.02 11.11 -3.35
CA GLY A 270 -3.96 9.74 -3.85
C GLY A 270 -4.34 8.64 -2.84
N THR A 271 -4.48 8.98 -1.53
CA THR A 271 -4.87 8.00 -0.52
C THR A 271 -6.06 8.41 0.34
N SER A 272 -6.22 9.71 0.61
CA SER A 272 -7.16 10.19 1.62
C SER A 272 -8.38 10.90 1.05
N PHE A 273 -8.27 11.46 -0.16
CA PHE A 273 -9.38 12.11 -0.85
C PHE A 273 -10.28 11.10 -1.54
N GLY A 274 -11.57 11.38 -1.61
CA GLY A 274 -12.49 10.60 -2.42
C GLY A 274 -13.88 10.42 -1.82
N ALA A 275 -14.76 9.83 -2.65
CA ALA A 275 -16.12 9.46 -2.30
C ALA A 275 -16.17 7.97 -1.94
N PHE A 276 -16.79 7.65 -0.81
CA PHE A 276 -16.85 6.31 -0.22
C PHE A 276 -18.25 6.00 0.28
N PHE A 277 -18.74 4.78 0.06
CA PHE A 277 -19.90 4.28 0.78
C PHE A 277 -19.52 3.80 2.17
N TRP A 278 -20.24 4.28 3.18
CA TRP A 278 -20.12 3.74 4.52
C TRP A 278 -20.90 2.42 4.63
N ARG A 279 -20.28 1.36 5.16
CA ARG A 279 -20.88 0.00 5.21
C ARG A 279 -20.92 -0.61 6.61
N ARG A 280 -20.41 0.09 7.64
CA ARG A 280 -20.16 -0.47 8.96
C ARG A 280 -21.13 0.04 10.05
N GLY A 281 -22.43 0.20 9.72
CA GLY A 281 -23.47 0.53 10.67
C GLY A 281 -23.51 1.99 11.09
N LYS A 282 -24.13 2.25 12.24
CA LYS A 282 -24.32 3.61 12.77
C LYS A 282 -23.03 4.15 13.36
N ALA A 283 -22.65 5.37 13.01
CA ALA A 283 -21.42 6.00 13.46
C ALA A 283 -21.55 7.53 13.52
N ALA A 284 -20.57 8.18 14.14
CA ALA A 284 -20.40 9.63 14.16
C ALA A 284 -19.34 10.07 13.13
N LEU A 285 -19.62 11.10 12.37
CA LEU A 285 -18.75 11.59 11.30
C LEU A 285 -17.78 12.66 11.80
N ASN A 286 -16.47 12.45 11.54
CA ASN A 286 -15.43 13.43 11.89
C ASN A 286 -15.39 14.59 10.89
N GLN A 287 -14.87 15.74 11.33
CA GLN A 287 -14.83 17.04 10.65
C GLN A 287 -14.18 17.05 9.25
N HIS A 288 -13.32 16.10 8.91
CA HIS A 288 -12.62 16.07 7.62
C HIS A 288 -13.33 15.25 6.54
N ILE A 289 -14.57 14.91 6.79
CA ILE A 289 -15.39 14.12 5.89
C ILE A 289 -16.78 14.77 5.79
N PHE A 290 -17.27 14.92 4.57
CA PHE A 290 -18.65 15.34 4.30
C PHE A 290 -19.55 14.09 4.18
N LYS A 291 -20.77 14.19 4.72
CA LYS A 291 -21.89 13.37 4.29
C LYS A 291 -22.48 14.02 3.03
N VAL A 292 -22.62 13.23 1.95
CA VAL A 292 -23.12 13.68 0.65
C VAL A 292 -24.59 13.31 0.54
N ILE A 293 -25.46 14.29 0.36
CA ILE A 293 -26.90 14.09 0.21
C ILE A 293 -27.29 14.68 -1.16
N PRO A 294 -27.79 13.87 -2.13
CA PRO A 294 -28.24 14.38 -3.41
C PRO A 294 -29.39 15.39 -3.25
N ASN A 295 -29.37 16.48 -4.01
CA ASN A 295 -30.43 17.49 -4.09
C ASN A 295 -31.35 17.27 -5.29
N CYS A 296 -30.98 16.36 -6.20
CA CYS A 296 -31.73 16.03 -7.42
C CYS A 296 -31.61 14.54 -7.69
N ASP A 297 -32.28 14.07 -8.76
CA ASP A 297 -32.27 12.65 -9.15
C ASP A 297 -30.89 12.20 -9.58
N TYR A 298 -30.16 11.67 -8.61
CA TYR A 298 -28.89 11.01 -8.80
C TYR A 298 -28.92 9.58 -8.27
N ASN A 299 -28.47 8.64 -9.09
CA ASN A 299 -28.07 7.34 -8.57
C ASN A 299 -26.82 7.51 -7.71
N LEU A 300 -26.83 7.06 -6.45
CA LEU A 300 -25.71 7.26 -5.50
C LEU A 300 -24.43 6.57 -5.96
N PHE A 301 -24.51 5.42 -6.62
CA PHE A 301 -23.32 4.76 -7.17
C PHE A 301 -22.72 5.58 -8.31
N PHE A 302 -23.58 6.09 -9.22
CA PHE A 302 -23.09 6.99 -10.26
C PHE A 302 -22.45 8.25 -9.67
N LEU A 303 -23.09 8.89 -8.68
CA LEU A 303 -22.56 10.08 -8.01
C LEU A 303 -21.20 9.83 -7.36
N GLN A 304 -21.01 8.67 -6.73
CA GLN A 304 -19.71 8.26 -6.18
C GLN A 304 -18.62 8.25 -7.27
N TYR A 305 -18.91 7.64 -8.40
CA TYR A 305 -17.97 7.56 -9.52
C TYR A 305 -17.73 8.93 -10.17
N ALA A 306 -18.77 9.72 -10.37
CA ALA A 306 -18.65 11.07 -10.91
C ALA A 306 -17.76 11.98 -10.03
N LEU A 307 -17.89 11.89 -8.71
CA LEU A 307 -17.00 12.60 -7.77
C LEU A 307 -15.57 12.07 -7.85
N ASN A 308 -15.37 10.76 -7.93
CA ASN A 308 -14.05 10.15 -7.96
C ASN A 308 -13.31 10.38 -9.28
N GLU A 309 -14.02 10.49 -10.41
CA GLU A 309 -13.41 10.89 -11.70
C GLU A 309 -12.86 12.32 -11.65
N ARG A 310 -13.41 13.18 -10.81
CA ARG A 310 -12.92 14.56 -10.63
C ARG A 310 -11.79 14.68 -9.60
N LEU A 311 -11.35 13.61 -8.97
CA LEU A 311 -10.37 13.68 -7.86
C LEU A 311 -9.07 14.38 -8.26
N ASN A 312 -8.51 14.12 -9.43
CA ASN A 312 -7.29 14.77 -9.89
C ASN A 312 -7.48 16.29 -10.00
N PHE A 313 -8.62 16.73 -10.54
CA PHE A 313 -8.97 18.14 -10.62
C PHE A 313 -9.19 18.73 -9.22
N ILE A 314 -9.89 18.04 -8.33
CA ILE A 314 -10.13 18.45 -6.94
C ILE A 314 -8.79 18.60 -6.20
N ILE A 315 -7.90 17.62 -6.31
CA ILE A 315 -6.58 17.62 -5.67
C ILE A 315 -5.70 18.75 -6.22
N SER A 316 -5.77 19.05 -7.52
CA SER A 316 -5.00 20.15 -8.13
C SER A 316 -5.37 21.54 -7.58
N ARG A 317 -6.56 21.67 -6.99
CA ARG A 317 -7.06 22.88 -6.33
C ARG A 317 -6.90 22.87 -4.82
N ALA A 318 -6.46 21.75 -4.24
CA ALA A 318 -6.30 21.63 -2.81
C ALA A 318 -5.13 22.48 -2.30
N HIS A 319 -5.30 23.01 -1.11
CA HIS A 319 -4.31 23.84 -0.40
C HIS A 319 -3.60 23.05 0.68
N GLY A 320 -2.36 23.39 0.99
CA GLY A 320 -1.59 22.78 2.07
C GLY A 320 -0.17 22.42 1.64
N GLY A 321 0.59 21.84 2.57
CA GLY A 321 1.98 21.39 2.34
C GLY A 321 2.07 19.97 1.78
N VAL A 322 3.29 19.54 1.53
CA VAL A 322 3.59 18.16 1.10
C VAL A 322 3.13 17.18 2.20
N GLY A 323 2.08 16.42 1.93
CA GLY A 323 1.56 15.37 2.82
C GLY A 323 0.25 15.69 3.55
N LEU A 324 -0.17 16.95 3.64
CA LEU A 324 -1.50 17.31 4.17
C LEU A 324 -2.10 18.43 3.34
N GLN A 325 -3.04 18.06 2.49
CA GLN A 325 -3.81 18.98 1.66
C GLN A 325 -5.28 18.95 2.05
N HIS A 326 -6.01 20.00 1.70
CA HIS A 326 -7.45 20.08 1.88
C HIS A 326 -8.07 20.97 0.81
N ILE A 327 -9.30 20.65 0.42
CA ILE A 327 -10.12 21.52 -0.43
C ILE A 327 -11.20 22.18 0.43
N THR A 328 -11.46 23.46 0.18
CA THR A 328 -12.57 24.12 0.88
C THR A 328 -13.93 23.67 0.33
N LYS A 329 -14.98 23.74 1.14
CA LYS A 329 -16.34 23.43 0.69
C LYS A 329 -16.72 24.26 -0.53
N LYS A 330 -16.40 25.58 -0.52
CA LYS A 330 -16.72 26.51 -1.61
C LYS A 330 -16.07 26.07 -2.94
N GLU A 331 -14.82 25.65 -2.91
CA GLU A 331 -14.11 25.16 -4.11
C GLU A 331 -14.68 23.83 -4.59
N LEU A 332 -15.04 22.95 -3.67
CA LEU A 332 -15.67 21.67 -4.02
C LEU A 332 -17.07 21.88 -4.61
N ASP A 333 -17.87 22.83 -4.07
CA ASP A 333 -19.19 23.17 -4.57
C ASP A 333 -19.16 23.64 -6.04
N GLU A 334 -18.06 24.25 -6.51
CA GLU A 334 -17.88 24.74 -7.90
C GLU A 334 -17.41 23.65 -8.89
N VAL A 335 -17.08 22.46 -8.42
CA VAL A 335 -16.63 21.35 -9.29
C VAL A 335 -17.80 20.86 -10.14
N LEU A 336 -17.58 20.76 -11.46
CA LEU A 336 -18.58 20.23 -12.39
C LEU A 336 -18.57 18.70 -12.42
N LEU A 337 -19.76 18.14 -12.39
CA LEU A 337 -20.04 16.71 -12.59
C LEU A 337 -20.92 16.53 -13.81
N PHE A 338 -20.87 15.35 -14.45
CA PHE A 338 -21.88 14.97 -15.42
C PHE A 338 -23.23 14.66 -14.73
N GLN A 339 -24.31 15.06 -15.36
CA GLN A 339 -25.69 14.74 -14.98
C GLN A 339 -26.44 14.13 -16.18
N PRO A 340 -26.08 12.91 -16.62
CA PRO A 340 -26.84 12.22 -17.67
C PRO A 340 -28.23 11.85 -17.18
N ASP A 341 -29.08 11.34 -18.07
CA ASP A 341 -30.41 10.85 -17.70
C ASP A 341 -30.32 9.77 -16.62
N ILE A 342 -31.34 9.73 -15.75
CA ILE A 342 -31.37 8.78 -14.63
C ILE A 342 -31.29 7.31 -15.08
N ASN A 343 -31.79 6.98 -16.27
CA ASN A 343 -31.68 5.64 -16.86
C ASN A 343 -30.22 5.30 -17.19
N GLU A 344 -29.47 6.23 -17.79
CA GLU A 344 -28.04 6.04 -18.09
C GLU A 344 -27.21 5.90 -16.80
N GLN A 345 -27.55 6.67 -15.75
CA GLN A 345 -26.93 6.52 -14.44
C GLN A 345 -27.22 5.13 -13.84
N ASN A 346 -28.45 4.64 -13.93
CA ASN A 346 -28.86 3.33 -13.42
C ASN A 346 -28.22 2.18 -14.21
N ASP A 347 -28.10 2.32 -15.53
CA ASP A 347 -27.40 1.34 -16.37
C ASP A 347 -25.92 1.22 -15.99
N PHE A 348 -25.25 2.36 -15.79
CA PHE A 348 -23.88 2.36 -15.29
C PHE A 348 -23.79 1.76 -13.87
N ALA A 349 -24.69 2.13 -12.96
CA ALA A 349 -24.71 1.56 -11.61
C ALA A 349 -24.92 0.04 -11.62
N THR A 350 -25.79 -0.47 -12.49
CA THR A 350 -26.01 -1.90 -12.68
C THR A 350 -24.75 -2.60 -13.19
N PHE A 351 -24.04 -2.00 -14.14
CA PHE A 351 -22.74 -2.50 -14.60
C PHE A 351 -21.72 -2.56 -13.45
N VAL A 352 -21.61 -1.50 -12.63
CA VAL A 352 -20.72 -1.46 -11.47
C VAL A 352 -21.05 -2.57 -10.48
N GLU A 353 -22.34 -2.77 -10.16
CA GLU A 353 -22.76 -3.85 -9.27
C GLU A 353 -22.38 -5.25 -9.79
N GLN A 354 -22.47 -5.47 -11.10
CA GLN A 354 -22.06 -6.75 -11.71
C GLN A 354 -20.55 -6.97 -11.59
N VAL A 355 -19.75 -5.91 -11.82
CA VAL A 355 -18.30 -5.97 -11.65
C VAL A 355 -17.93 -6.18 -10.17
N ASP A 356 -18.60 -5.50 -9.23
CA ASP A 356 -18.34 -5.67 -7.79
C ASP A 356 -18.72 -7.08 -7.30
N LYS A 357 -19.79 -7.68 -7.81
CA LYS A 357 -20.09 -9.10 -7.54
C LYS A 357 -18.95 -10.01 -8.02
N SER A 358 -18.36 -9.71 -9.18
CA SER A 358 -17.22 -10.46 -9.71
C SER A 358 -15.96 -10.31 -8.82
N LYS A 359 -15.77 -9.15 -8.16
CA LYS A 359 -14.68 -8.95 -7.20
C LYS A 359 -14.80 -9.82 -5.95
N VAL A 360 -16.01 -10.11 -5.49
CA VAL A 360 -16.25 -11.00 -4.33
C VAL A 360 -15.91 -12.45 -4.66
N VAL A 361 -16.10 -12.87 -5.90
CA VAL A 361 -15.80 -14.24 -6.36
C VAL A 361 -14.34 -14.38 -6.77
N ALA A 362 -13.68 -13.28 -7.13
CA ALA A 362 -12.27 -13.23 -7.45
C ALA A 362 -11.41 -13.16 -6.19
#